data_9ab95941617d1de82030873556113978
#
_entry.id   9ab95941617d1de82030873556113978
#
_cell.length_a   1.000
_cell.length_b   1.000
_cell.length_c   1.000
_cell.angle_alpha   90.00
_cell.angle_beta   90.00
_cell.angle_gamma   90.00
#
_symmetry.space_group_name_H-M   'P 1'
#
loop_
_entity.id
_entity.type
_entity.pdbx_description
1 polymer ?
#
loop_
_entity_poly.entity_id
_entity_poly.type
_entity_poly.pdbx_seq_one_letter_code
_entity_poly.pdbx_strand_id
1 'polypeptide(L)'
;MNIKRIQKSKNYSIISNEILRRKDLSLKAKGLMSLILSLPDSWELTVNGLVAIVKESKNTIYSILKELNGFGYVERNRVTNL
;
A
#
# COMPACT_ATOMS: atom_id res chain seq x y z
N MET A 1 13.73 -21.75 -11.22
CA MET A 1 12.64 -20.86 -11.59
C MET A 1 13.19 -19.57 -12.16
N ASN A 2 12.69 -19.16 -13.29
CA ASN A 2 13.11 -17.89 -13.87
C ASN A 2 12.07 -16.83 -13.59
N ILE A 3 12.55 -15.68 -13.17
CA ILE A 3 11.67 -14.56 -12.87
C ILE A 3 11.82 -13.54 -13.98
N LYS A 4 10.71 -13.22 -14.61
CA LYS A 4 10.70 -12.28 -15.70
C LYS A 4 10.47 -10.88 -15.17
N ARG A 5 11.32 -9.94 -15.57
CA ARG A 5 11.14 -8.55 -15.18
C ARG A 5 10.41 -7.81 -16.28
N ILE A 6 9.44 -7.00 -15.87
CA ILE A 6 8.69 -6.18 -16.80
C ILE A 6 9.44 -4.87 -16.96
N GLN A 7 9.69 -4.48 -18.22
CA GLN A 7 10.39 -3.24 -18.48
C GLN A 7 9.51 -2.04 -18.19
N LYS A 8 10.11 -1.01 -17.63
CA LYS A 8 9.42 0.23 -17.41
C LYS A 8 9.32 0.97 -18.73
N SER A 9 8.13 1.25 -19.18
CA SER A 9 7.93 2.07 -20.35
C SER A 9 7.06 3.26 -19.99
N LYS A 10 5.85 3.02 -19.53
CA LYS A 10 4.97 4.05 -19.05
C LYS A 10 4.00 3.37 -18.12
N ASN A 11 3.23 4.14 -17.39
CA ASN A 11 2.27 3.60 -16.45
C ASN A 11 2.96 2.77 -15.38
N TYR A 12 3.94 3.37 -14.73
CA TYR A 12 4.67 2.74 -13.64
C TYR A 12 4.79 3.72 -12.48
N SER A 13 5.20 3.21 -11.31
CA SER A 13 5.36 4.01 -10.11
C SER A 13 6.79 3.95 -9.62
N ILE A 14 7.26 5.04 -9.00
CA ILE A 14 8.58 5.08 -8.38
C ILE A 14 8.36 4.97 -6.88
N ILE A 15 8.98 3.97 -6.26
CA ILE A 15 8.77 3.67 -4.84
C ILE A 15 10.11 3.65 -4.14
N SER A 16 10.17 4.24 -2.97
CA SER A 16 11.40 4.30 -2.19
C SER A 16 11.91 2.90 -1.85
N ASN A 17 13.19 2.69 -2.10
CA ASN A 17 13.81 1.44 -1.72
C ASN A 17 13.89 1.27 -0.21
N GLU A 18 13.84 2.34 0.53
CA GLU A 18 13.84 2.29 1.99
C GLU A 18 12.64 1.46 2.47
N ILE A 19 11.48 1.71 1.93
CA ILE A 19 10.28 0.96 2.27
C ILE A 19 10.40 -0.47 1.79
N LEU A 20 10.82 -0.64 0.54
CA LEU A 20 10.83 -1.96 -0.08
C LEU A 20 11.85 -2.92 0.54
N ARG A 21 12.95 -2.38 1.05
CA ARG A 21 14.04 -3.23 1.57
C ARG A 21 14.04 -3.35 3.09
N ARG A 22 13.05 -2.80 3.74
CA ARG A 22 12.98 -2.84 5.20
C ARG A 22 12.63 -4.25 5.66
N LYS A 23 13.48 -4.83 6.51
CA LYS A 23 13.29 -6.21 6.93
C LYS A 23 12.18 -6.40 7.95
N ASP A 24 11.89 -5.35 8.71
CA ASP A 24 10.87 -5.41 9.75
C ASP A 24 9.48 -5.06 9.27
N LEU A 25 9.31 -4.82 7.96
CA LEU A 25 8.01 -4.54 7.39
C LEU A 25 7.56 -5.76 6.60
N SER A 26 6.33 -6.20 6.79
CA SER A 26 5.83 -7.40 6.12
C SER A 26 5.71 -7.17 4.62
N LEU A 27 5.75 -8.24 3.87
CA LEU A 27 5.60 -8.17 2.42
C LEU A 27 4.22 -7.65 2.04
N LYS A 28 3.20 -8.00 2.82
CA LYS A 28 1.84 -7.50 2.61
C LYS A 28 1.78 -5.99 2.76
N ALA A 29 2.47 -5.47 3.77
CA ALA A 29 2.49 -4.04 4.01
C ALA A 29 3.24 -3.32 2.89
N LYS A 30 4.34 -3.90 2.42
CA LYS A 30 5.07 -3.32 1.29
C LYS A 30 4.19 -3.29 0.04
N GLY A 31 3.43 -4.35 -0.18
CA GLY A 31 2.52 -4.43 -1.32
C GLY A 31 1.42 -3.39 -1.25
N LEU A 32 0.78 -3.25 -0.10
CA LEU A 32 -0.29 -2.27 0.03
C LEU A 32 0.24 -0.86 -0.08
N MET A 33 1.41 -0.58 0.53
CA MET A 33 2.00 0.75 0.42
C MET A 33 2.32 1.08 -1.03
N SER A 34 2.83 0.10 -1.77
CA SER A 34 3.12 0.30 -3.19
C SER A 34 1.86 0.61 -3.98
N LEU A 35 0.78 -0.09 -3.69
CA LEU A 35 -0.49 0.17 -4.35
C LEU A 35 -0.97 1.59 -4.04
N ILE A 36 -0.93 1.98 -2.78
CA ILE A 36 -1.36 3.31 -2.37
C ILE A 36 -0.57 4.39 -3.11
N LEU A 37 0.75 4.20 -3.20
CA LEU A 37 1.60 5.18 -3.88
C LEU A 37 1.36 5.24 -5.39
N SER A 38 0.75 4.21 -5.95
CA SER A 38 0.45 4.18 -7.37
C SER A 38 -0.84 4.90 -7.73
N LEU A 39 -1.66 5.22 -6.73
CA LEU A 39 -2.96 5.83 -6.98
C LEU A 39 -2.82 7.33 -7.20
N PRO A 40 -3.77 7.94 -7.94
CA PRO A 40 -3.70 9.38 -8.17
C PRO A 40 -3.78 10.15 -6.86
N ASP A 41 -3.16 11.32 -6.81
CA ASP A 41 -3.19 12.14 -5.60
C ASP A 41 -4.61 12.52 -5.21
N SER A 42 -5.51 12.60 -6.20
CA SER A 42 -6.89 12.96 -5.93
C SER A 42 -7.70 11.79 -5.35
N TRP A 43 -7.13 10.59 -5.34
CA TRP A 43 -7.85 9.41 -4.86
C TRP A 43 -7.94 9.46 -3.35
N GLU A 44 -9.16 9.40 -2.85
CA GLU A 44 -9.36 9.48 -1.41
C GLU A 44 -9.05 8.15 -0.76
N LEU A 45 -8.12 8.15 0.21
CA LEU A 45 -7.68 6.92 0.84
C LEU A 45 -8.65 6.51 1.94
N THR A 46 -9.44 5.50 1.68
CA THR A 46 -10.37 4.94 2.67
C THR A 46 -10.24 3.43 2.65
N VAL A 47 -10.63 2.79 3.75
CA VAL A 47 -10.60 1.34 3.83
C VAL A 47 -11.54 0.74 2.78
N ASN A 48 -12.74 1.27 2.68
CA ASN A 48 -13.71 0.74 1.71
C ASN A 48 -13.22 0.93 0.28
N GLY A 49 -12.56 2.06 0.01
CA GLY A 49 -11.99 2.29 -1.31
C GLY A 49 -10.91 1.29 -1.65
N LEU A 50 -10.04 0.97 -0.69
CA LEU A 50 -9.01 -0.01 -0.89
C LEU A 50 -9.59 -1.40 -1.08
N VAL A 51 -10.58 -1.77 -0.28
CA VAL A 51 -11.20 -3.08 -0.39
C VAL A 51 -11.82 -3.27 -1.77
N ALA A 52 -12.32 -2.21 -2.36
CA ALA A 52 -12.95 -2.29 -3.68
C ALA A 52 -11.96 -2.62 -4.80
N ILE A 53 -10.66 -2.39 -4.59
CA ILE A 53 -9.67 -2.57 -5.64
C ILE A 53 -8.63 -3.64 -5.33
N VAL A 54 -8.85 -4.42 -4.27
CA VAL A 54 -7.94 -5.51 -3.92
C VAL A 54 -8.73 -6.78 -3.72
N LYS A 55 -8.00 -7.89 -3.66
CA LYS A 55 -8.61 -9.19 -3.46
C LYS A 55 -8.86 -9.47 -1.98
N GLU A 56 -8.09 -8.83 -1.13
CA GLU A 56 -8.11 -9.11 0.31
C GLU A 56 -9.38 -8.60 0.99
N SER A 57 -9.70 -9.21 2.12
CA SER A 57 -10.88 -8.82 2.89
C SER A 57 -10.63 -7.52 3.64
N LYS A 58 -11.71 -6.93 4.12
CA LYS A 58 -11.64 -5.69 4.90
C LYS A 58 -10.78 -5.87 6.14
N ASN A 59 -10.91 -7.01 6.82
CA ASN A 59 -10.11 -7.27 8.02
C ASN A 59 -8.64 -7.33 7.71
N THR A 60 -8.27 -7.93 6.59
CA THR A 60 -6.88 -8.00 6.18
C THR A 60 -6.33 -6.60 5.88
N ILE A 61 -7.11 -5.79 5.18
CA ILE A 61 -6.68 -4.42 4.87
C ILE A 61 -6.50 -3.61 6.16
N TYR A 62 -7.42 -3.74 7.11
CA TYR A 62 -7.27 -3.06 8.39
C TYR A 62 -5.98 -3.46 9.10
N SER A 63 -5.68 -4.76 9.09
CA SER A 63 -4.48 -5.27 9.75
C SER A 63 -3.22 -4.69 9.11
N ILE A 64 -3.19 -4.63 7.78
CA ILE A 64 -2.03 -4.10 7.06
C ILE A 64 -1.89 -2.61 7.30
N LEU A 65 -3.00 -1.88 7.28
CA LEU A 65 -2.95 -0.44 7.54
C LEU A 65 -2.48 -0.16 8.96
N LYS A 66 -2.84 -1.01 9.92
CA LYS A 66 -2.39 -0.86 11.28
C LYS A 66 -0.87 -1.02 11.36
N GLU A 67 -0.32 -1.97 10.64
CA GLU A 67 1.11 -2.15 10.58
C GLU A 67 1.78 -0.92 9.97
N LEU A 68 1.27 -0.44 8.84
CA LEU A 68 1.85 0.74 8.19
C LEU A 68 1.74 1.98 9.06
N ASN A 69 0.65 2.11 9.80
CA ASN A 69 0.48 3.23 10.71
C ASN A 69 1.51 3.17 11.84
N GLY A 70 1.82 1.96 12.32
CA GLY A 70 2.81 1.79 13.37
C GLY A 70 4.20 2.23 12.94
N PHE A 71 4.51 2.16 11.65
CA PHE A 71 5.78 2.61 11.11
C PHE A 71 5.72 4.06 10.62
N GLY A 72 4.56 4.69 10.72
CA GLY A 72 4.42 6.09 10.31
C GLY A 72 4.22 6.32 8.82
N TYR A 73 3.99 5.27 8.05
CA TYR A 73 3.81 5.42 6.60
C TYR A 73 2.40 5.86 6.22
N VAL A 74 1.42 5.57 7.05
CA VAL A 74 0.07 6.09 6.86
C VAL A 74 -0.43 6.61 8.18
N GLU A 75 -1.31 7.61 8.16
CA GLU A 75 -1.91 8.14 9.38
C GLU A 75 -3.35 7.74 9.43
N ARG A 76 -3.77 7.28 10.59
CA ARG A 76 -5.15 7.05 10.77
C ARG A 76 -5.76 8.37 10.96
N ASN A 77 -6.35 8.83 9.96
CA ASN A 77 -6.94 10.14 10.03
C ASN A 77 -8.30 10.05 10.63
N ARG A 78 -8.46 10.65 11.74
CA ARG A 78 -9.61 10.58 12.35
C ARG A 78 -10.67 11.24 11.75
N VAL A 79 -10.33 12.01 10.93
CA VAL A 79 -11.32 12.65 10.17
C VAL A 79 -12.23 11.69 9.58
N THR A 80 -11.61 10.64 9.25
CA THR A 80 -12.38 9.69 8.61
C THR A 80 -13.32 9.09 9.53
N ASN A 81 -13.18 9.33 10.58
CA ASN A 81 -14.02 8.82 11.36
C ASN A 81 -15.17 9.25 11.36
N LEU A 82 -15.11 9.46 10.86
CA LEU A 82 -15.96 9.89 10.84
C LEU A 82 -16.65 9.51 10.81
#